data_9435bbf80356b9ff0bd6c25877d385bb
#
_entry.id   9435bbf80356b9ff0bd6c25877d385bb
#
_cell.length_a   1.000
_cell.length_b   1.000
_cell.length_c   1.000
_cell.angle_alpha   90.00
_cell.angle_beta   90.00
_cell.angle_gamma   90.00
#
_symmetry.space_group_name_H-M   'P 1'
#
loop_
_entity.id
_entity.type
_entity.pdbx_description
1 polymer ?
#
loop_
_entity_poly.entity_id
_entity_poly.type
_entity_poly.pdbx_seq_one_letter_code
_entity_poly.pdbx_strand_id
1 'polypeptide(L)' 'GSRKRKKEALSFEPKDCYTIGEIAKKFHINDSSVFKHMRRHSIPTRQIGNYVYVPKSEIDKLYKSL' A
#
# COMPACT_ATOMS: atom_id res chain seq x y z
N GLY A 1 -23.59 -17.17 -2.95
CA GLY A 1 -23.28 -17.11 -3.02
C GLY A 1 -23.02 -16.91 -2.81
N SER A 2 -22.96 -16.88 -2.83
CA SER A 2 -22.58 -16.84 -2.77
C SER A 2 -21.92 -16.63 -2.62
N ARG A 3 -21.73 -16.63 -2.80
CA ARG A 3 -21.19 -16.55 -2.82
C ARG A 3 -20.31 -16.18 -2.78
N LYS A 4 -20.05 -15.90 -2.95
CA LYS A 4 -19.30 -15.64 -3.01
C LYS A 4 -18.54 -14.98 -2.85
N ARG A 5 -18.21 -14.78 -2.78
CA ARG A 5 -17.59 -14.19 -2.56
C ARG A 5 -16.54 -13.90 -2.59
N LYS A 6 -16.32 -13.86 -3.18
CA LYS A 6 -15.14 -13.69 -3.16
C LYS A 6 -14.58 -12.57 -2.63
N LYS A 7 -14.09 -12.42 -2.05
CA LYS A 7 -13.59 -11.36 -1.61
C LYS A 7 -12.40 -11.04 -2.20
N GLU A 8 -12.05 -9.90 -2.38
CA GLU A 8 -10.89 -9.68 -2.92
C GLU A 8 -9.85 -9.69 -1.93
N ALA A 9 -8.96 -10.62 -1.93
CA ALA A 9 -7.79 -10.64 -1.12
C ALA A 9 -6.79 -9.69 -1.74
N LEU A 10 -6.22 -8.80 -0.95
CA LEU A 10 -5.19 -7.92 -1.44
C LEU A 10 -3.92 -8.71 -1.70
N SER A 11 -3.26 -8.40 -2.80
CA SER A 11 -2.02 -9.04 -3.14
C SER A 11 -0.85 -8.30 -2.50
N PHE A 12 0.04 -9.03 -1.86
CA PHE A 12 1.25 -8.44 -1.28
C PHE A 12 2.51 -8.92 -1.98
N GLU A 13 2.37 -9.38 -3.21
CA GLU A 13 3.52 -9.76 -4.00
C GLU A 13 4.29 -8.50 -4.40
N PRO A 14 5.63 -8.57 -4.41
CA PRO A 14 6.44 -7.38 -4.73
C PRO A 14 6.05 -6.71 -6.05
N LYS A 15 5.66 -7.48 -7.03
CA LYS A 15 5.28 -6.93 -8.33
C LYS A 15 3.98 -6.14 -8.27
N ASP A 16 3.13 -6.43 -7.28
CA ASP A 16 1.85 -5.77 -7.14
C ASP A 16 1.83 -4.77 -6.01
N CYS A 17 2.98 -4.50 -5.44
CA CYS A 17 3.08 -3.60 -4.29
C CYS A 17 4.21 -2.62 -4.48
N TYR A 18 4.10 -1.50 -3.77
CA TYR A 18 5.22 -0.60 -3.62
C TYR A 18 5.86 -0.85 -2.26
N THR A 19 7.15 -0.61 -2.15
CA THR A 19 7.79 -0.54 -0.84
C THR A 19 7.68 0.90 -0.37
N ILE A 20 7.93 1.11 0.93
CA ILE A 20 7.87 2.46 1.49
C ILE A 20 8.88 3.38 0.79
N GLY A 21 10.09 2.86 0.53
CA GLY A 21 11.10 3.65 -0.17
C GLY A 21 10.66 4.03 -1.58
N GLU A 22 9.99 3.12 -2.27
CA GLU A 22 9.50 3.40 -3.61
C GLU A 22 8.42 4.47 -3.60
N ILE A 23 7.53 4.41 -2.61
CA ILE A 23 6.46 5.39 -2.49
C ILE A 23 7.06 6.78 -2.21
N ALA A 24 8.00 6.83 -1.27
CA ALA A 24 8.64 8.09 -0.92
C ALA A 24 9.31 8.71 -2.14
N LYS A 25 10.00 7.90 -2.93
CA LYS A 25 10.69 8.37 -4.11
C LYS A 25 9.73 8.78 -5.22
N LYS A 26 8.70 7.99 -5.42
CA LYS A 26 7.74 8.24 -6.50
C LYS A 26 6.95 9.53 -6.28
N PHE A 27 6.58 9.78 -5.04
CA PHE A 27 5.75 10.93 -4.71
C PHE A 27 6.52 12.07 -4.07
N HIS A 28 7.85 11.93 -3.99
CA HIS A 28 8.73 12.98 -3.45
C HIS A 28 8.38 13.38 -2.02
N ILE A 29 8.16 12.39 -1.18
CA ILE A 29 7.86 12.62 0.23
C ILE A 29 8.80 11.77 1.08
N ASN A 30 8.85 12.07 2.38
CA ASN A 30 9.70 11.33 3.29
C ASN A 30 9.05 10.02 3.70
N ASP A 31 9.88 9.05 4.10
CA ASP A 31 9.38 7.78 4.59
C ASP A 31 8.43 8.00 5.76
N SER A 32 8.76 8.92 6.65
CA SER A 32 7.92 9.23 7.79
C SER A 32 6.52 9.68 7.35
N SER A 33 6.48 10.49 6.30
CA SER A 33 5.20 10.95 5.77
C SER A 33 4.39 9.80 5.20
N VAL A 34 5.09 8.86 4.53
CA VAL A 34 4.42 7.69 3.98
C VAL A 34 3.75 6.89 5.11
N PHE A 35 4.50 6.62 6.19
CA PHE A 35 3.96 5.88 7.33
C PHE A 35 2.80 6.62 7.97
N LYS A 36 2.91 7.92 8.08
CA LYS A 36 1.85 8.74 8.65
C LYS A 36 0.57 8.63 7.82
N HIS A 37 0.71 8.70 6.50
CA HIS A 37 -0.43 8.55 5.61
C HIS A 37 -1.06 7.16 5.72
N MET A 38 -0.23 6.12 5.79
CA MET A 38 -0.73 4.77 5.93
C MET A 38 -1.58 4.63 7.18
N ARG A 39 -1.07 5.15 8.30
CA ARG A 39 -1.76 5.06 9.56
C ARG A 39 -3.05 5.87 9.53
N ARG A 40 -2.99 7.07 8.98
CA ARG A 40 -4.13 7.96 8.94
C ARG A 40 -5.28 7.39 8.11
N HIS A 41 -4.94 6.73 7.01
CA HIS A 41 -5.94 6.19 6.09
C HIS A 41 -6.17 4.69 6.25
N SER A 42 -5.60 4.11 7.28
CA SER A 42 -5.74 2.67 7.55
C SER A 42 -5.39 1.81 6.35
N ILE A 43 -4.31 2.18 5.67
CA ILE A 43 -3.86 1.44 4.50
C ILE A 43 -3.22 0.13 4.95
N PRO A 44 -3.61 -1.00 4.39
CA PRO A 44 -3.00 -2.28 4.76
C PRO A 44 -1.56 -2.34 4.28
N THR A 45 -0.67 -2.81 5.14
CA THR A 45 0.73 -2.99 4.80
C THR A 45 1.17 -4.36 5.28
N ARG A 46 2.25 -4.86 4.70
CA ARG A 46 2.81 -6.13 5.13
C ARG A 46 4.32 -6.05 5.07
N GLN A 47 4.95 -6.41 6.19
CA GLN A 47 6.40 -6.45 6.23
C GLN A 47 6.89 -7.83 5.83
N ILE A 48 7.76 -7.88 4.84
CA ILE A 48 8.38 -9.11 4.36
C ILE A 48 9.87 -8.86 4.32
N GLY A 49 10.59 -9.57 5.16
CA GLY A 49 12.03 -9.36 5.26
C GLY A 49 12.33 -7.96 5.77
N ASN A 50 13.12 -7.22 5.03
CA ASN A 50 13.52 -5.87 5.42
C ASN A 50 12.64 -4.79 4.79
N TYR A 51 11.58 -5.19 4.09
CA TYR A 51 10.77 -4.23 3.35
C TYR A 51 9.32 -4.28 3.78
N VAL A 52 8.66 -3.14 3.74
CA VAL A 52 7.23 -3.05 3.99
C VAL A 52 6.55 -2.85 2.64
N TYR A 53 5.63 -3.74 2.31
CA TYR A 53 4.93 -3.71 1.03
C TYR A 53 3.51 -3.18 1.20
N VAL A 54 3.09 -2.37 0.25
CA VAL A 54 1.76 -1.75 0.25
C VAL A 54 1.13 -1.97 -1.11
N PRO A 55 -0.10 -2.49 -1.19
CA PRO A 55 -0.75 -2.72 -2.48
C PRO A 55 -0.78 -1.46 -3.34
N LYS A 56 -0.41 -1.59 -4.60
CA LYS A 56 -0.38 -0.44 -5.50
C LYS A 56 -1.73 0.25 -5.61
N SER A 57 -2.80 -0.54 -5.63
CA SER A 57 -4.13 0.02 -5.76
C SER A 57 -4.48 0.92 -4.58
N GLU A 58 -4.03 0.57 -3.38
CA GLU A 58 -4.29 1.40 -2.21
C GLU A 58 -3.52 2.71 -2.31
N ILE A 59 -2.30 2.66 -2.80
CA ILE A 59 -1.48 3.85 -2.97
C ILE A 59 -2.09 4.76 -4.04
N ASP A 60 -2.53 4.17 -5.14
CA ASP A 60 -3.16 4.94 -6.20
C ASP A 60 -4.40 5.66 -5.71
N LYS A 61 -5.21 4.97 -4.91
CA LYS A 61 -6.40 5.61 -4.33
C LYS A 61 -6.02 6.74 -3.39
N LEU A 62 -5.03 6.49 -2.54
CA LEU A 62 -4.62 7.47 -1.55
C LEU A 62 -4.13 8.77 -2.18
N TYR A 63 -3.21 8.67 -3.12
CA TYR A 63 -2.60 9.85 -3.71
C TYR A 63 -3.38 10.42 -4.87
N LYS A 64 -4.29 9.66 -5.42
CA LYS A 64 -5.16 10.16 -6.47
C LYS A 64 -6.20 11.12 -5.88
N SER A 65 -6.59 10.89 -4.63
CA SER A 65 -7.57 11.73 -3.97
C SER A 65 -7.00 13.04 -3.45
N LEU A 66 -5.69 13.14 -3.44
CA LEU A 66 -5.03 14.35 -2.99
C LEU A 66 -4.88 15.33 -4.14
#